data_2360d222fe81ce3e83fa87440e129ba6
#
_entry.id   2360d222fe81ce3e83fa87440e129ba6
#
_cell.length_a   1.000
_cell.length_b   1.000
_cell.length_c   1.000
_cell.angle_alpha   90.00
_cell.angle_beta   90.00
_cell.angle_gamma   90.00
#
_symmetry.space_group_name_H-M   'P 1'
#
loop_
_entity.id
_entity.type
_entity.pdbx_description
1 polymer ?
#
loop_
_entity_poly.entity_id
_entity_poly.type
_entity_poly.pdbx_seq_one_letter_code
_entity_poly.pdbx_strand_id
1 'polypeptide(L)'
;CVRAMSIGLDLYLARESTLSPPSAGPYPQFSADPPARVEDEDIPDTYLPLIGKRRRWLIRLYIEGAPNPQALADFDTWLSDTIAETKGVLIDEQSGTYLTATKTGPLPDTGAEGETGGELSFYLQDANWFYETGFATMLDTIQRVLPAAMPQRYGQYEPMQGKVEDGDTTAIVKDFKADPDIFMRAKTPFSWIFMSVPCDVAVAKWHPNHFLKQNFLATRVEFQLRPKAFETPALLDLMKALSEDLGVFYSELRREECPVKTWFWRGIPTGTPSAICIGAPYLDHWPEARARGVALSDDLVFLAPTRLETTRPEIPADLIDPEFEGERSVHSRN
;
A
#
# COMPACT_ATOMS: atom_id res chain seq x y z
N CYS A 1 -1.82 -23.99 -12.33
CA CYS A 1 -2.88 -23.86 -11.31
C CYS A 1 -3.60 -22.55 -11.57
N VAL A 2 -4.82 -22.61 -12.08
CA VAL A 2 -5.72 -21.46 -12.14
C VAL A 2 -6.13 -21.21 -10.69
N ARG A 3 -5.70 -20.09 -10.08
CA ARG A 3 -6.27 -19.62 -8.82
C ARG A 3 -7.75 -19.40 -9.09
N ALA A 4 -8.62 -20.16 -8.45
CA ALA A 4 -10.03 -19.84 -8.40
C ALA A 4 -10.14 -18.42 -7.82
N MET A 5 -10.77 -17.51 -8.56
CA MET A 5 -11.06 -16.19 -8.02
C MET A 5 -12.08 -16.37 -6.91
N SER A 6 -11.73 -16.01 -5.69
CA SER A 6 -12.69 -15.90 -4.58
C SER A 6 -13.32 -14.51 -4.64
N ILE A 7 -14.64 -14.45 -4.50
CA ILE A 7 -15.38 -13.21 -4.33
C ILE A 7 -15.47 -12.95 -2.82
N GLY A 8 -14.96 -11.80 -2.38
CA GLY A 8 -15.08 -11.35 -1.00
C GLY A 8 -16.24 -10.37 -0.85
N LEU A 9 -17.07 -10.56 0.18
CA LEU A 9 -18.19 -9.69 0.54
C LEU A 9 -18.03 -9.25 2.00
N ASP A 10 -18.09 -7.96 2.28
CA ASP A 10 -17.92 -7.42 3.62
C ASP A 10 -19.27 -7.13 4.28
N LEU A 11 -19.60 -7.88 5.35
CA LEU A 11 -20.85 -7.73 6.12
C LEU A 11 -20.58 -7.03 7.45
N TYR A 12 -21.11 -5.83 7.60
CA TYR A 12 -21.00 -5.02 8.82
C TYR A 12 -22.22 -5.21 9.73
N LEU A 13 -21.97 -5.59 10.99
CA LEU A 13 -22.99 -5.92 11.99
C LEU A 13 -22.90 -5.00 13.22
N ALA A 14 -24.06 -4.83 13.89
CA ALA A 14 -24.13 -4.05 15.14
C ALA A 14 -23.68 -4.85 16.38
N ARG A 15 -23.60 -6.17 16.29
CA ARG A 15 -23.20 -7.08 17.36
C ARG A 15 -22.26 -8.14 16.81
N GLU A 16 -21.42 -8.63 17.67
CA GLU A 16 -20.66 -9.84 17.41
C GLU A 16 -21.61 -11.00 17.10
N SER A 17 -21.38 -11.68 15.99
CA SER A 17 -22.21 -12.81 15.55
C SER A 17 -21.33 -13.77 14.75
N THR A 18 -21.38 -15.03 15.09
CA THR A 18 -20.75 -16.07 14.27
C THR A 18 -21.75 -16.50 13.21
N LEU A 19 -21.36 -16.43 11.95
CA LEU A 19 -22.18 -16.80 10.81
C LEU A 19 -21.75 -18.15 10.24
N SER A 20 -22.72 -18.94 9.83
CA SER A 20 -22.48 -20.23 9.16
C SER A 20 -23.19 -20.21 7.81
N PRO A 21 -22.50 -19.85 6.73
CA PRO A 21 -23.06 -19.90 5.39
C PRO A 21 -23.54 -21.32 5.04
N PRO A 22 -24.55 -21.48 4.16
CA PRO A 22 -25.00 -22.79 3.73
C PRO A 22 -23.88 -23.56 3.06
N SER A 23 -23.66 -24.78 3.50
CA SER A 23 -22.64 -25.68 2.95
C SER A 23 -23.33 -26.74 2.10
N ALA A 24 -23.10 -26.70 0.80
CA ALA A 24 -23.55 -27.73 -0.13
C ALA A 24 -22.36 -28.51 -0.67
N GLY A 25 -22.28 -29.79 -0.33
CA GLY A 25 -21.28 -30.70 -0.86
C GLY A 25 -20.00 -30.87 -0.03
N PRO A 26 -19.04 -31.68 -0.51
CA PRO A 26 -17.83 -32.04 0.25
C PRO A 26 -16.79 -30.91 0.37
N TYR A 27 -16.94 -29.84 -0.40
CA TYR A 27 -16.09 -28.65 -0.34
C TYR A 27 -16.98 -27.43 -0.07
N PRO A 28 -16.70 -26.65 0.98
CA PRO A 28 -17.43 -25.43 1.24
C PRO A 28 -17.22 -24.45 0.10
N GLN A 29 -18.30 -24.12 -0.63
CA GLN A 29 -18.29 -23.09 -1.67
C GLN A 29 -18.49 -21.69 -1.09
N PHE A 30 -18.92 -21.64 0.17
CA PHE A 30 -19.15 -20.42 0.92
C PHE A 30 -18.48 -20.55 2.29
N SER A 31 -17.75 -19.54 2.68
CA SER A 31 -17.11 -19.46 3.99
C SER A 31 -17.28 -18.07 4.60
N ALA A 32 -17.07 -17.96 5.90
CA ALA A 32 -17.12 -16.72 6.64
C ALA A 32 -15.93 -16.67 7.60
N ASP A 33 -15.27 -15.52 7.65
CA ASP A 33 -14.27 -15.26 8.68
C ASP A 33 -14.93 -15.11 10.06
N PRO A 34 -14.17 -15.32 11.14
CA PRO A 34 -14.60 -14.93 12.45
C PRO A 34 -14.95 -13.44 12.50
N PRO A 35 -15.93 -13.02 13.33
CA PRO A 35 -16.27 -11.61 13.46
C PRO A 35 -15.09 -10.82 14.02
N ALA A 36 -14.74 -9.75 13.35
CA ALA A 36 -13.69 -8.83 13.76
C ALA A 36 -14.26 -7.46 14.09
N ARG A 37 -13.81 -6.86 15.18
CA ARG A 37 -14.22 -5.52 15.54
C ARG A 37 -13.45 -4.52 14.70
N VAL A 38 -14.15 -3.54 14.10
CA VAL A 38 -13.60 -2.47 13.30
C VAL A 38 -13.90 -1.11 13.92
N GLU A 39 -12.97 -0.19 13.80
CA GLU A 39 -13.13 1.21 14.20
C GLU A 39 -13.51 2.06 12.98
N ASP A 40 -13.83 3.34 13.19
CA ASP A 40 -14.20 4.23 12.08
C ASP A 40 -13.06 4.37 11.05
N GLU A 41 -11.83 4.32 11.52
CA GLU A 41 -10.62 4.41 10.70
C GLU A 41 -10.36 3.17 9.83
N ASP A 42 -10.95 2.03 10.17
CA ASP A 42 -10.85 0.80 9.38
C ASP A 42 -11.88 0.75 8.24
N ILE A 43 -12.81 1.69 8.23
CA ILE A 43 -13.91 1.76 7.26
C ILE A 43 -13.64 2.92 6.30
N PRO A 44 -13.71 2.72 4.98
CA PRO A 44 -13.63 3.83 4.04
C PRO A 44 -14.65 4.93 4.39
N ASP A 45 -14.20 6.20 4.39
CA ASP A 45 -15.05 7.34 4.80
C ASP A 45 -16.36 7.40 4.00
N THR A 46 -16.34 6.97 2.74
CA THR A 46 -17.52 6.88 1.87
C THR A 46 -18.53 5.84 2.33
N TYR A 47 -18.10 4.78 3.03
CA TYR A 47 -19.00 3.74 3.53
C TYR A 47 -19.53 4.06 4.92
N LEU A 48 -18.90 4.95 5.68
CA LEU A 48 -19.35 5.33 7.03
C LEU A 48 -20.83 5.78 7.08
N PRO A 49 -21.35 6.56 6.13
CA PRO A 49 -22.77 6.93 6.12
C PRO A 49 -23.71 5.74 5.92
N LEU A 50 -23.28 4.70 5.18
CA LEU A 50 -24.08 3.47 4.95
C LEU A 50 -24.04 2.56 6.18
N ILE A 51 -22.85 2.34 6.71
CA ILE A 51 -22.61 1.43 7.83
C ILE A 51 -23.16 2.03 9.12
N GLY A 52 -23.01 3.35 9.30
CA GLY A 52 -23.43 4.09 10.49
C GLY A 52 -22.61 3.72 11.74
N LYS A 53 -22.77 4.49 12.81
CA LYS A 53 -21.92 4.41 14.02
C LYS A 53 -22.07 3.12 14.85
N ARG A 54 -23.11 2.30 14.61
CA ARG A 54 -23.41 1.13 15.47
C ARG A 54 -22.87 -0.18 14.92
N ARG A 55 -22.50 -0.25 13.64
CA ARG A 55 -22.05 -1.49 13.00
C ARG A 55 -20.54 -1.51 12.97
N ARG A 56 -19.98 -2.09 14.02
CA ARG A 56 -18.53 -2.18 14.25
C ARG A 56 -18.01 -3.60 14.31
N TRP A 57 -18.80 -4.55 13.79
CA TRP A 57 -18.37 -5.93 13.62
C TRP A 57 -18.38 -6.25 12.13
N LEU A 58 -17.24 -6.64 11.59
CA LEU A 58 -17.05 -7.04 10.21
C LEU A 58 -16.94 -8.56 10.15
N ILE A 59 -17.67 -9.16 9.22
CA ILE A 59 -17.49 -10.55 8.81
C ILE A 59 -17.25 -10.54 7.32
N ARG A 60 -16.12 -11.08 6.89
CA ARG A 60 -15.84 -11.27 5.48
C ARG A 60 -16.39 -12.62 5.04
N LEU A 61 -17.22 -12.59 4.03
CA LEU A 61 -17.79 -13.77 3.40
C LEU A 61 -17.06 -14.04 2.10
N TYR A 62 -16.82 -15.31 1.81
CA TYR A 62 -16.14 -15.72 0.58
C TYR A 62 -17.02 -16.67 -0.22
N ILE A 63 -17.02 -16.47 -1.54
CA ILE A 63 -17.58 -17.39 -2.52
C ILE A 63 -16.40 -17.98 -3.28
N GLU A 64 -16.19 -19.28 -3.16
CA GLU A 64 -15.05 -19.96 -3.77
C GLU A 64 -15.45 -20.76 -5.00
N GLY A 65 -14.69 -20.61 -6.07
CA GLY A 65 -14.91 -21.34 -7.32
C GLY A 65 -16.14 -20.84 -8.09
N ALA A 66 -16.85 -21.79 -8.72
CA ALA A 66 -18.07 -21.54 -9.49
C ALA A 66 -19.23 -22.37 -8.88
N PRO A 67 -19.93 -21.85 -7.85
CA PRO A 67 -21.07 -22.53 -7.29
C PRO A 67 -22.16 -22.78 -8.34
N ASN A 68 -22.90 -23.88 -8.19
CA ASN A 68 -24.03 -24.10 -9.06
C ASN A 68 -25.17 -23.11 -8.78
N PRO A 69 -26.10 -22.88 -9.72
CA PRO A 69 -27.17 -21.88 -9.56
C PRO A 69 -28.04 -22.08 -8.32
N GLN A 70 -28.29 -23.34 -7.92
CA GLN A 70 -29.10 -23.61 -6.71
C GLN A 70 -28.34 -23.21 -5.45
N ALA A 71 -27.05 -23.55 -5.33
CA ALA A 71 -26.23 -23.16 -4.19
C ALA A 71 -26.12 -21.64 -4.05
N LEU A 72 -26.00 -20.91 -5.17
CA LEU A 72 -26.04 -19.45 -5.16
C LEU A 72 -27.39 -18.91 -4.67
N ALA A 73 -28.50 -19.45 -5.16
CA ALA A 73 -29.83 -19.04 -4.72
C ALA A 73 -30.07 -19.32 -3.22
N ASP A 74 -29.55 -20.44 -2.70
CA ASP A 74 -29.61 -20.78 -1.29
C ASP A 74 -28.76 -19.83 -0.45
N PHE A 75 -27.57 -19.47 -0.94
CA PHE A 75 -26.70 -18.47 -0.31
C PHE A 75 -27.33 -17.08 -0.31
N ASP A 76 -27.89 -16.62 -1.43
CA ASP A 76 -28.57 -15.32 -1.53
C ASP A 76 -29.76 -15.23 -0.58
N THR A 77 -30.52 -16.32 -0.44
CA THR A 77 -31.62 -16.40 0.51
C THR A 77 -31.11 -16.29 1.95
N TRP A 78 -30.14 -17.11 2.31
CA TRP A 78 -29.48 -17.07 3.62
C TRP A 78 -28.91 -15.71 3.97
N LEU A 79 -28.22 -15.07 2.99
CA LEU A 79 -27.62 -13.76 3.16
C LEU A 79 -28.68 -12.68 3.39
N SER A 80 -29.76 -12.70 2.62
CA SER A 80 -30.87 -11.78 2.77
C SER A 80 -31.54 -11.91 4.14
N ASP A 81 -31.78 -13.13 4.60
CA ASP A 81 -32.35 -13.42 5.93
C ASP A 81 -31.40 -12.96 7.04
N THR A 82 -30.10 -13.23 6.90
CA THR A 82 -29.06 -12.79 7.83
C THR A 82 -29.01 -11.27 7.95
N ILE A 83 -29.04 -10.55 6.82
CA ILE A 83 -29.05 -9.09 6.82
C ILE A 83 -30.32 -8.54 7.45
N ALA A 84 -31.49 -9.15 7.20
CA ALA A 84 -32.76 -8.73 7.78
C ALA A 84 -32.77 -8.94 9.32
N GLU A 85 -32.30 -10.07 9.80
CA GLU A 85 -32.24 -10.41 11.21
C GLU A 85 -31.23 -9.53 11.98
N THR A 86 -30.02 -9.38 11.44
CA THR A 86 -28.93 -8.63 12.08
C THR A 86 -29.01 -7.13 11.85
N LYS A 87 -29.85 -6.67 10.94
CA LYS A 87 -29.86 -5.30 10.40
C LYS A 87 -28.47 -4.89 9.87
N GLY A 88 -27.77 -5.86 9.27
CA GLY A 88 -26.45 -5.70 8.70
C GLY A 88 -26.45 -4.78 7.46
N VAL A 89 -25.25 -4.43 7.04
CA VAL A 89 -24.97 -3.80 5.76
C VAL A 89 -23.92 -4.63 5.06
N LEU A 90 -24.25 -5.15 3.89
CA LEU A 90 -23.32 -5.83 3.02
C LEU A 90 -22.72 -4.81 2.04
N ILE A 91 -21.42 -4.87 1.88
CA ILE A 91 -20.65 -4.15 0.87
C ILE A 91 -20.08 -5.17 -0.11
N ASP A 92 -20.37 -5.00 -1.38
CA ASP A 92 -19.78 -5.76 -2.48
C ASP A 92 -19.00 -4.79 -3.37
N GLU A 93 -17.70 -4.72 -3.16
CA GLU A 93 -16.84 -3.83 -3.92
C GLU A 93 -16.66 -4.29 -5.37
N GLN A 94 -16.80 -5.59 -5.65
CA GLN A 94 -16.63 -6.11 -7.01
C GLN A 94 -17.80 -5.72 -7.91
N SER A 95 -19.02 -5.78 -7.40
CA SER A 95 -20.20 -5.31 -8.14
C SER A 95 -20.45 -3.81 -7.97
N GLY A 96 -19.73 -3.15 -7.08
CA GLY A 96 -19.94 -1.75 -6.74
C GLY A 96 -21.29 -1.49 -6.07
N THR A 97 -21.80 -2.45 -5.25
CA THR A 97 -23.13 -2.35 -4.65
C THR A 97 -23.13 -2.57 -3.15
N TYR A 98 -24.17 -2.07 -2.49
CA TYR A 98 -24.45 -2.42 -1.10
C TYR A 98 -25.86 -2.99 -0.96
N LEU A 99 -26.06 -3.79 0.08
CA LEU A 99 -27.34 -4.39 0.44
C LEU A 99 -27.63 -4.18 1.94
N THR A 100 -28.85 -3.74 2.24
CA THR A 100 -29.43 -3.68 3.59
C THR A 100 -30.75 -4.44 3.62
N ALA A 101 -31.36 -4.61 4.78
CA ALA A 101 -32.68 -5.24 4.90
C ALA A 101 -33.79 -4.57 4.07
N THR A 102 -33.62 -3.30 3.71
CA THR A 102 -34.67 -2.51 3.04
C THR A 102 -34.23 -1.86 1.73
N LYS A 103 -32.96 -1.89 1.41
CA LYS A 103 -32.42 -1.16 0.27
C LYS A 103 -31.23 -1.85 -0.34
N THR A 104 -31.19 -1.91 -1.65
CA THR A 104 -30.02 -2.19 -2.47
C THR A 104 -29.70 -0.93 -3.29
N GLY A 105 -28.41 -0.63 -3.48
CA GLY A 105 -28.02 0.51 -4.29
C GLY A 105 -26.53 0.43 -4.69
N PRO A 106 -26.12 1.31 -5.59
CA PRO A 106 -24.70 1.45 -5.90
C PRO A 106 -23.95 1.94 -4.66
N LEU A 107 -22.72 1.49 -4.50
CA LEU A 107 -21.81 2.08 -3.52
C LEU A 107 -21.68 3.59 -3.82
N PRO A 108 -21.54 4.41 -2.79
CA PRO A 108 -21.18 5.79 -3.00
C PRO A 108 -19.91 5.84 -3.87
N ASP A 109 -19.92 6.71 -4.85
CA ASP A 109 -18.71 6.97 -5.61
C ASP A 109 -17.62 7.35 -4.61
N THR A 110 -16.57 6.54 -4.54
CA THR A 110 -15.45 6.82 -3.65
C THR A 110 -14.76 8.12 -4.04
N GLY A 111 -15.14 8.70 -5.19
CA GLY A 111 -14.64 9.98 -5.66
C GLY A 111 -13.12 10.05 -5.54
N ALA A 112 -12.65 11.11 -4.94
CA ALA A 112 -11.22 11.29 -4.67
C ALA A 112 -10.61 10.29 -3.66
N GLU A 113 -11.40 9.43 -3.00
CA GLU A 113 -10.83 8.39 -2.11
C GLU A 113 -10.26 7.21 -2.87
N GLY A 114 -10.76 6.91 -4.06
CA GLY A 114 -10.20 5.92 -4.99
C GLY A 114 -9.06 6.48 -5.84
N GLU A 115 -8.92 7.81 -5.92
CA GLU A 115 -7.81 8.43 -6.63
C GLU A 115 -6.56 8.34 -5.76
N THR A 116 -5.67 7.42 -6.07
CA THR A 116 -4.29 7.50 -5.63
C THR A 116 -3.71 8.79 -6.17
N GLY A 117 -3.41 9.72 -5.28
CA GLY A 117 -2.75 10.98 -5.65
C GLY A 117 -1.32 10.74 -6.12
N GLY A 118 -0.79 9.56 -5.82
CA GLY A 118 0.54 9.11 -6.16
C GLY A 118 1.23 8.37 -5.01
N GLU A 119 2.53 8.25 -5.08
CA GLU A 119 3.32 7.50 -4.11
C GLU A 119 4.66 8.19 -3.80
N LEU A 120 5.15 7.90 -2.59
CA LEU A 120 6.50 8.21 -2.15
C LEU A 120 7.19 6.89 -1.84
N SER A 121 8.21 6.56 -2.62
CA SER A 121 8.89 5.25 -2.55
C SER A 121 10.35 5.41 -2.17
N PHE A 122 10.87 4.48 -1.35
CA PHE A 122 12.25 4.41 -0.90
C PHE A 122 12.81 3.04 -1.19
N TYR A 123 14.05 2.97 -1.66
CA TYR A 123 14.74 1.74 -1.99
C TYR A 123 16.08 1.66 -1.27
N LEU A 124 16.26 0.59 -0.50
CA LEU A 124 17.43 0.35 0.34
C LEU A 124 18.09 -0.96 -0.05
N GLN A 125 19.41 -1.02 0.17
CA GLN A 125 20.19 -2.24 -0.10
C GLN A 125 20.25 -3.19 1.09
N ASP A 126 20.36 -2.65 2.30
CA ASP A 126 20.59 -3.44 3.51
C ASP A 126 19.27 -3.79 4.20
N ALA A 127 18.71 -4.94 3.79
CA ALA A 127 17.50 -5.47 4.39
C ALA A 127 17.70 -5.85 5.86
N ASN A 128 18.88 -6.36 6.23
CA ASN A 128 19.16 -6.75 7.61
C ASN A 128 19.21 -5.53 8.52
N TRP A 129 19.89 -4.47 8.09
CA TRP A 129 19.90 -3.22 8.83
C TRP A 129 18.47 -2.63 8.95
N PHE A 130 17.69 -2.67 7.87
CA PHE A 130 16.31 -2.18 7.91
C PHE A 130 15.47 -2.98 8.90
N TYR A 131 15.59 -4.31 8.89
CA TYR A 131 14.90 -5.18 9.81
C TYR A 131 15.29 -4.93 11.27
N GLU A 132 16.58 -4.77 11.55
CA GLU A 132 17.07 -4.61 12.93
C GLU A 132 16.85 -3.19 13.49
N THR A 133 17.00 -2.17 12.66
CA THR A 133 17.09 -0.76 13.10
C THR A 133 16.27 0.17 12.24
N GLY A 134 16.32 0.01 10.91
CA GLY A 134 15.77 0.96 9.95
C GLY A 134 14.27 1.16 10.07
N PHE A 135 13.51 0.12 10.41
CA PHE A 135 12.06 0.25 10.61
C PHE A 135 11.72 1.19 11.78
N ALA A 136 12.39 1.03 12.91
CA ALA A 136 12.20 1.96 14.05
C ALA A 136 12.66 3.38 13.69
N THR A 137 13.81 3.51 13.02
CA THR A 137 14.32 4.80 12.50
C THR A 137 13.31 5.47 11.57
N MET A 138 12.67 4.72 10.69
CA MET A 138 11.61 5.23 9.81
C MET A 138 10.47 5.85 10.61
N LEU A 139 9.94 5.14 11.60
CA LEU A 139 8.84 5.61 12.43
C LEU A 139 9.24 6.88 13.24
N ASP A 140 10.44 6.89 13.81
CA ASP A 140 10.97 8.04 14.54
C ASP A 140 11.12 9.27 13.61
N THR A 141 11.59 9.07 12.40
CA THR A 141 11.72 10.13 11.40
C THR A 141 10.36 10.68 10.97
N ILE A 142 9.37 9.81 10.73
CA ILE A 142 8.00 10.24 10.43
C ILE A 142 7.45 11.07 11.60
N GLN A 143 7.59 10.57 12.82
CA GLN A 143 7.11 11.26 14.02
C GLN A 143 7.76 12.63 14.19
N ARG A 144 9.05 12.75 13.88
CA ARG A 144 9.83 13.98 14.01
C ARG A 144 9.49 15.01 12.93
N VAL A 145 9.35 14.58 11.68
CA VAL A 145 9.28 15.47 10.51
C VAL A 145 7.84 15.74 10.08
N LEU A 146 7.00 14.72 10.07
CA LEU A 146 5.62 14.81 9.61
C LEU A 146 4.72 13.88 10.42
N PRO A 147 4.41 14.22 11.70
CA PRO A 147 3.59 13.38 12.58
C PRO A 147 2.22 12.99 11.99
N ALA A 148 1.68 13.81 11.09
CA ALA A 148 0.42 13.51 10.41
C ALA A 148 0.50 12.27 9.50
N ALA A 149 1.70 11.86 9.08
CA ALA A 149 1.93 10.66 8.28
C ALA A 149 2.19 9.40 9.13
N MET A 150 2.18 9.53 10.47
CA MET A 150 2.34 8.37 11.36
C MET A 150 1.23 7.35 11.13
N PRO A 151 1.56 6.06 11.06
CA PRO A 151 0.57 5.02 11.03
C PRO A 151 -0.28 5.06 12.30
N GLN A 152 -1.57 4.80 12.14
CA GLN A 152 -2.52 4.66 13.25
C GLN A 152 -2.91 3.21 13.48
N ARG A 153 -2.92 2.44 12.40
CA ARG A 153 -3.25 1.03 12.40
C ARG A 153 -2.19 0.27 11.61
N TYR A 154 -2.00 -0.99 11.97
CA TYR A 154 -1.08 -1.90 11.27
C TYR A 154 -1.54 -3.35 11.40
N GLY A 155 -1.05 -4.21 10.53
CA GLY A 155 -1.36 -5.63 10.58
C GLY A 155 -0.85 -6.38 9.35
N GLN A 156 -1.11 -7.68 9.32
CA GLN A 156 -0.80 -8.58 8.20
C GLN A 156 -1.98 -8.78 7.25
N TYR A 157 -3.19 -8.48 7.71
CA TYR A 157 -4.44 -8.59 6.95
C TYR A 157 -5.47 -7.59 7.48
N GLU A 158 -6.54 -7.40 6.74
CA GLU A 158 -7.68 -6.58 7.16
C GLU A 158 -8.77 -7.45 7.83
N PRO A 159 -9.42 -6.94 8.90
CA PRO A 159 -9.17 -5.65 9.55
C PRO A 159 -7.85 -5.66 10.33
N MET A 160 -7.19 -4.52 10.39
CA MET A 160 -5.87 -4.38 11.00
C MET A 160 -5.88 -4.71 12.49
N GLN A 161 -4.88 -5.50 12.92
CA GLN A 161 -4.84 -6.09 14.26
C GLN A 161 -4.26 -5.15 15.30
N GLY A 162 -3.31 -4.29 14.89
CA GLY A 162 -2.59 -3.39 15.78
C GLY A 162 -3.03 -1.94 15.66
N LYS A 163 -2.81 -1.17 16.73
CA LYS A 163 -3.04 0.28 16.80
C LYS A 163 -1.80 0.97 17.35
N VAL A 164 -1.45 2.12 16.78
CA VAL A 164 -0.42 3.02 17.33
C VAL A 164 -1.14 4.11 18.11
N GLU A 165 -0.99 4.11 19.43
CA GLU A 165 -1.63 5.07 20.32
C GLU A 165 -0.62 6.16 20.72
N ASP A 166 -1.01 7.41 20.60
CA ASP A 166 -0.23 8.58 21.02
C ASP A 166 1.23 8.60 20.51
N GLY A 167 1.47 7.97 19.36
CA GLY A 167 2.81 7.86 18.77
C GLY A 167 3.72 6.78 19.42
N ASP A 168 3.19 5.94 20.31
CA ASP A 168 3.94 4.80 20.85
C ASP A 168 4.12 3.72 19.78
N THR A 169 5.34 3.57 19.31
CA THR A 169 5.74 2.62 18.28
C THR A 169 6.23 1.28 18.81
N THR A 170 6.25 1.08 20.13
CA THR A 170 6.83 -0.11 20.78
C THR A 170 6.17 -1.41 20.27
N ALA A 171 4.85 -1.42 20.21
CA ALA A 171 4.08 -2.61 19.81
C ALA A 171 4.32 -2.95 18.33
N ILE A 172 4.21 -1.97 17.44
CA ILE A 172 4.40 -2.20 16.00
C ILE A 172 5.83 -2.62 15.67
N VAL A 173 6.84 -2.07 16.33
CA VAL A 173 8.25 -2.48 16.14
C VAL A 173 8.46 -3.92 16.61
N LYS A 174 7.85 -4.32 17.72
CA LYS A 174 7.89 -5.70 18.20
C LYS A 174 7.23 -6.67 17.22
N ASP A 175 6.06 -6.32 16.71
CA ASP A 175 5.31 -7.17 15.80
C ASP A 175 6.02 -7.27 14.44
N PHE A 176 6.60 -6.18 13.93
CA PHE A 176 7.46 -6.19 12.74
C PHE A 176 8.67 -7.12 12.90
N LYS A 177 9.30 -7.15 14.07
CA LYS A 177 10.41 -8.08 14.34
C LYS A 177 9.98 -9.53 14.44
N ALA A 178 8.74 -9.78 14.79
CA ALA A 178 8.19 -11.15 14.80
C ALA A 178 7.84 -11.61 13.38
N ASP A 179 7.29 -10.71 12.56
CA ASP A 179 6.95 -10.94 11.16
C ASP A 179 6.97 -9.61 10.40
N PRO A 180 7.92 -9.39 9.48
CA PRO A 180 8.05 -8.14 8.74
C PRO A 180 7.01 -7.94 7.64
N ASP A 181 6.15 -8.93 7.37
CA ASP A 181 5.06 -8.82 6.38
C ASP A 181 3.85 -8.09 6.98
N ILE A 182 4.06 -6.85 7.38
CA ILE A 182 3.02 -5.97 7.89
C ILE A 182 2.81 -4.78 6.95
N PHE A 183 1.59 -4.32 6.87
CA PHE A 183 1.24 -3.05 6.25
C PHE A 183 0.60 -2.11 7.27
N MET A 184 0.66 -0.82 6.98
CA MET A 184 0.26 0.21 7.92
C MET A 184 -0.70 1.19 7.24
N ARG A 185 -1.58 1.77 8.03
CA ARG A 185 -2.51 2.80 7.58
C ARG A 185 -2.34 4.07 8.39
N ALA A 186 -2.06 5.16 7.70
CA ALA A 186 -2.03 6.51 8.25
C ALA A 186 -3.35 7.24 8.00
N LYS A 187 -3.53 8.41 8.65
CA LYS A 187 -4.67 9.30 8.34
C LYS A 187 -4.55 9.89 6.95
N THR A 188 -5.71 10.15 6.36
CA THR A 188 -5.80 11.01 5.17
C THR A 188 -5.10 12.36 5.44
N PRO A 189 -4.27 12.85 4.51
CA PRO A 189 -4.06 12.40 3.13
C PRO A 189 -2.95 11.35 2.93
N PHE A 190 -2.33 10.82 4.00
CA PHE A 190 -1.33 9.76 3.96
C PHE A 190 -2.05 8.43 4.18
N SER A 191 -2.25 7.65 3.15
CA SER A 191 -3.13 6.49 3.18
C SER A 191 -2.44 5.24 3.73
N TRP A 192 -1.81 4.49 2.86
CA TRP A 192 -1.18 3.22 3.19
C TRP A 192 0.34 3.34 3.19
N ILE A 193 0.99 2.55 4.03
CA ILE A 193 2.44 2.36 4.02
C ILE A 193 2.67 0.87 3.86
N PHE A 194 3.26 0.50 2.74
CA PHE A 194 3.65 -0.86 2.42
C PHE A 194 5.15 -1.02 2.50
N MET A 195 5.57 -2.23 2.86
CA MET A 195 6.97 -2.58 2.89
C MET A 195 7.19 -3.92 2.21
N SER A 196 8.35 -4.07 1.61
CA SER A 196 8.85 -5.33 1.08
C SER A 196 10.27 -5.51 1.58
N VAL A 197 10.44 -6.40 2.55
CA VAL A 197 11.73 -6.68 3.18
C VAL A 197 12.13 -8.12 2.84
N PRO A 198 13.18 -8.32 2.03
CA PRO A 198 13.64 -9.67 1.66
C PRO A 198 14.35 -10.33 2.84
N CYS A 199 13.62 -11.10 3.66
CA CYS A 199 14.12 -11.64 4.90
C CYS A 199 14.95 -12.94 4.78
N ASP A 200 14.78 -13.73 3.72
CA ASP A 200 15.41 -15.07 3.60
C ASP A 200 16.40 -15.21 2.45
N VAL A 201 16.62 -14.14 1.73
CA VAL A 201 17.59 -14.19 0.63
C VAL A 201 18.92 -13.73 1.17
N ALA A 202 19.94 -14.58 1.04
CA ALA A 202 21.32 -14.11 1.11
C ALA A 202 21.43 -12.98 0.09
N VAL A 203 21.20 -11.76 0.55
CA VAL A 203 21.20 -10.56 -0.26
C VAL A 203 22.55 -10.54 -0.93
N ALA A 204 22.58 -10.80 -2.22
CA ALA A 204 23.81 -10.76 -2.98
C ALA A 204 24.39 -9.38 -2.70
N LYS A 205 25.53 -9.35 -2.02
CA LYS A 205 26.19 -8.08 -1.70
C LYS A 205 26.27 -7.30 -2.98
N TRP A 206 25.62 -6.16 -2.96
CA TRP A 206 25.58 -5.27 -4.09
C TRP A 206 26.99 -5.02 -4.61
N HIS A 207 27.19 -5.23 -5.91
CA HIS A 207 28.46 -4.95 -6.55
C HIS A 207 28.21 -3.84 -7.60
N PRO A 208 29.00 -2.76 -7.62
CA PRO A 208 28.79 -1.62 -8.51
C PRO A 208 28.59 -2.00 -9.99
N ASN A 209 29.28 -3.06 -10.44
CA ASN A 209 29.16 -3.57 -11.81
C ASN A 209 27.88 -4.38 -12.07
N HIS A 210 27.10 -4.73 -11.04
CA HIS A 210 25.83 -5.45 -11.18
C HIS A 210 24.63 -4.53 -11.40
N PHE A 211 24.82 -3.23 -11.19
CA PHE A 211 23.77 -2.22 -11.23
C PHE A 211 23.03 -2.17 -12.55
N LEU A 212 23.76 -2.40 -13.64
CA LEU A 212 23.23 -2.29 -15.00
C LEU A 212 22.82 -3.64 -15.59
N LYS A 213 23.03 -4.76 -14.89
CA LYS A 213 22.88 -6.10 -15.52
C LYS A 213 22.27 -7.19 -14.67
N GLN A 214 22.03 -6.99 -13.39
CA GLN A 214 21.48 -8.05 -12.53
C GLN A 214 20.40 -7.54 -11.59
N ASN A 215 19.28 -8.24 -11.59
CA ASN A 215 18.19 -8.01 -10.66
C ASN A 215 18.67 -8.33 -9.23
N PHE A 216 18.41 -7.45 -8.29
CA PHE A 216 18.62 -7.74 -6.87
C PHE A 216 17.36 -7.38 -6.09
N LEU A 217 17.17 -8.04 -4.94
CA LEU A 217 16.06 -7.73 -4.05
C LEU A 217 16.42 -6.49 -3.23
N ALA A 218 15.70 -5.41 -3.45
CA ALA A 218 15.80 -4.21 -2.63
C ALA A 218 14.75 -4.23 -1.53
N THR A 219 15.09 -3.73 -0.35
CA THR A 219 14.07 -3.33 0.61
C THR A 219 13.35 -2.12 0.05
N ARG A 220 12.02 -2.18 0.01
CA ARG A 220 11.17 -1.10 -0.47
C ARG A 220 10.23 -0.66 0.62
N VAL A 221 10.11 0.65 0.78
CA VAL A 221 9.07 1.30 1.59
C VAL A 221 8.27 2.21 0.68
N GLU A 222 6.95 2.12 0.72
CA GLU A 222 6.04 2.86 -0.14
C GLU A 222 4.94 3.50 0.67
N PHE A 223 4.76 4.79 0.50
CA PHE A 223 3.62 5.55 1.02
C PHE A 223 2.66 5.82 -0.12
N GLN A 224 1.45 5.31 -0.03
CA GLN A 224 0.38 5.74 -0.91
C GLN A 224 -0.19 7.09 -0.43
N LEU A 225 -0.26 8.03 -1.34
CA LEU A 225 -0.61 9.41 -1.06
C LEU A 225 -1.93 9.77 -1.72
N ARG A 226 -2.79 10.48 -1.01
CA ARG A 226 -3.97 11.14 -1.59
C ARG A 226 -3.54 12.45 -2.26
N PRO A 227 -4.34 12.99 -3.22
CA PRO A 227 -4.00 14.25 -3.90
C PRO A 227 -3.61 15.38 -2.95
N LYS A 228 -4.31 15.53 -1.84
CA LYS A 228 -4.02 16.55 -0.80
C LYS A 228 -2.67 16.41 -0.10
N ALA A 229 -2.05 15.23 -0.11
CA ALA A 229 -0.71 15.06 0.47
C ALA A 229 0.33 15.92 -0.23
N PHE A 230 0.18 16.13 -1.55
CA PHE A 230 1.08 16.96 -2.33
C PHE A 230 1.00 18.45 -2.04
N GLU A 231 -0.03 18.88 -1.33
CA GLU A 231 -0.19 20.26 -0.84
C GLU A 231 0.52 20.47 0.51
N THR A 232 1.01 19.40 1.12
CA THR A 232 1.69 19.44 2.41
C THR A 232 3.17 19.83 2.22
N PRO A 233 3.59 21.01 2.67
CA PRO A 233 4.98 21.48 2.45
C PRO A 233 6.04 20.54 3.04
N ALA A 234 5.73 19.93 4.20
CA ALA A 234 6.64 19.02 4.89
C ALA A 234 6.78 17.64 4.20
N LEU A 235 6.03 17.34 3.12
CA LEU A 235 6.18 16.07 2.40
C LEU A 235 7.58 15.90 1.79
N LEU A 236 8.11 16.95 1.18
CA LEU A 236 9.48 16.94 0.64
C LEU A 236 10.54 16.89 1.74
N ASP A 237 10.27 17.49 2.90
CA ASP A 237 11.16 17.40 4.05
C ASP A 237 11.16 15.98 4.63
N LEU A 238 9.99 15.33 4.69
CA LEU A 238 9.90 13.92 5.05
C LEU A 238 10.68 13.03 4.06
N MET A 239 10.51 13.25 2.76
CA MET A 239 11.25 12.51 1.74
C MET A 239 12.77 12.63 1.93
N LYS A 240 13.28 13.85 2.11
CA LYS A 240 14.71 14.10 2.34
C LYS A 240 15.22 13.42 3.60
N ALA A 241 14.52 13.63 4.72
CA ALA A 241 14.91 13.07 6.01
C ALA A 241 14.89 11.54 6.02
N LEU A 242 13.84 10.92 5.48
CA LEU A 242 13.80 9.46 5.36
C LEU A 242 14.87 8.93 4.42
N SER A 243 15.17 9.63 3.32
CA SER A 243 16.22 9.20 2.40
C SER A 243 17.60 9.22 3.06
N GLU A 244 17.87 10.21 3.90
CA GLU A 244 19.12 10.34 4.66
C GLU A 244 19.19 9.32 5.80
N ASP A 245 18.16 9.29 6.68
CA ASP A 245 18.14 8.46 7.88
C ASP A 245 18.11 6.96 7.55
N LEU A 246 17.52 6.56 6.41
CA LEU A 246 17.47 5.18 5.95
C LEU A 246 18.63 4.79 5.03
N GLY A 247 19.47 5.73 4.62
CA GLY A 247 20.58 5.46 3.71
C GLY A 247 20.12 4.87 2.38
N VAL A 248 19.10 5.49 1.77
CA VAL A 248 18.55 4.99 0.49
C VAL A 248 19.53 5.20 -0.65
N PHE A 249 19.54 4.28 -1.61
CA PHE A 249 20.23 4.49 -2.86
C PHE A 249 19.35 5.18 -3.92
N TYR A 250 18.02 5.10 -3.75
CA TYR A 250 17.03 5.77 -4.58
C TYR A 250 15.76 6.01 -3.81
N SER A 251 15.16 7.17 -3.97
CA SER A 251 13.77 7.43 -3.59
C SER A 251 13.10 8.37 -4.58
N GLU A 252 11.78 8.30 -4.69
CA GLU A 252 11.01 9.12 -5.61
C GLU A 252 9.65 9.49 -5.07
N LEU A 253 9.20 10.67 -5.44
CA LEU A 253 7.84 11.16 -5.24
C LEU A 253 7.15 11.27 -6.60
N ARG A 254 6.03 10.56 -6.79
CA ARG A 254 5.22 10.56 -8.02
C ARG A 254 3.81 11.00 -7.75
N ARG A 255 3.19 11.67 -8.74
CA ARG A 255 1.74 11.97 -8.73
C ARG A 255 0.90 10.86 -9.37
N GLU A 256 1.53 9.84 -9.88
CA GLU A 256 0.91 8.67 -10.48
C GLU A 256 1.46 7.44 -9.80
N GLU A 257 0.69 6.35 -9.75
CA GLU A 257 1.25 5.09 -9.28
C GLU A 257 2.39 4.63 -10.19
N CYS A 258 3.42 4.07 -9.57
CA CYS A 258 4.46 3.42 -10.36
C CYS A 258 3.86 2.20 -11.08
N PRO A 259 3.91 2.14 -12.41
CA PRO A 259 3.22 1.11 -13.17
C PRO A 259 3.75 -0.30 -12.93
N VAL A 260 4.96 -0.43 -12.37
CA VAL A 260 5.56 -1.74 -12.08
C VAL A 260 6.06 -1.80 -10.66
N LYS A 261 5.37 -2.61 -9.86
CA LYS A 261 5.76 -2.94 -8.48
C LYS A 261 6.44 -4.30 -8.48
N THR A 262 7.76 -4.33 -8.66
CA THR A 262 8.53 -5.58 -8.57
C THR A 262 9.36 -5.60 -7.30
N TRP A 263 9.57 -6.81 -6.76
CA TRP A 263 10.48 -7.07 -5.64
C TRP A 263 11.95 -6.98 -6.07
N PHE A 264 12.16 -6.99 -7.39
CA PHE A 264 13.49 -6.95 -7.98
C PHE A 264 13.78 -5.53 -8.46
N TRP A 265 14.88 -4.98 -7.99
CA TRP A 265 15.40 -3.76 -8.54
C TRP A 265 16.14 -4.05 -9.84
N ARG A 266 15.72 -3.41 -10.92
CA ARG A 266 16.28 -3.59 -12.27
C ARG A 266 16.84 -2.31 -12.85
N GLY A 267 16.59 -1.20 -12.20
CA GLY A 267 16.93 0.15 -12.62
C GLY A 267 15.94 1.17 -12.09
N ILE A 268 16.17 2.42 -12.37
CA ILE A 268 15.27 3.52 -11.98
C ILE A 268 13.94 3.35 -12.73
N PRO A 269 12.79 3.40 -12.03
CA PRO A 269 11.49 3.28 -12.67
C PRO A 269 11.26 4.37 -13.71
N THR A 270 10.64 4.02 -14.84
CA THR A 270 10.28 4.97 -15.90
C THR A 270 9.22 5.97 -15.42
N GLY A 271 9.12 7.08 -16.13
CA GLY A 271 8.16 8.13 -15.86
C GLY A 271 8.80 9.41 -15.40
N THR A 272 7.98 10.32 -14.89
CA THR A 272 8.44 11.66 -14.53
C THR A 272 8.15 11.92 -13.05
N PRO A 273 9.04 11.49 -12.14
CA PRO A 273 8.89 11.80 -10.72
C PRO A 273 8.85 13.30 -10.47
N SER A 274 8.12 13.71 -9.47
CA SER A 274 8.05 15.12 -9.03
C SER A 274 9.32 15.52 -8.26
N ALA A 275 9.93 14.54 -7.57
CA ALA A 275 11.21 14.70 -6.89
C ALA A 275 11.89 13.34 -6.77
N ILE A 276 13.22 13.33 -6.66
CA ILE A 276 14.01 12.12 -6.43
C ILE A 276 15.15 12.42 -5.44
N CYS A 277 15.54 11.39 -4.67
CA CYS A 277 16.85 11.35 -4.05
C CYS A 277 17.68 10.26 -4.74
N ILE A 278 18.93 10.59 -5.03
CA ILE A 278 19.89 9.69 -5.66
C ILE A 278 21.06 9.52 -4.72
N GLY A 279 21.34 8.29 -4.35
CA GLY A 279 22.47 7.91 -3.52
C GLY A 279 23.56 7.19 -4.29
N ALA A 280 24.63 6.86 -3.57
CA ALA A 280 25.61 5.93 -4.10
C ALA A 280 24.92 4.58 -4.37
N PRO A 281 25.21 3.94 -5.48
CA PRO A 281 26.26 4.24 -6.45
C PRO A 281 25.74 4.98 -7.70
N TYR A 282 24.47 5.35 -7.78
CA TYR A 282 23.93 6.06 -8.95
C TYR A 282 24.62 7.38 -9.19
N LEU A 283 25.09 8.05 -8.13
CA LEU A 283 25.84 9.31 -8.25
C LEU A 283 27.14 9.18 -9.05
N ASP A 284 27.75 8.00 -9.07
CA ASP A 284 28.95 7.75 -9.85
C ASP A 284 28.66 7.62 -11.34
N HIS A 285 27.43 7.18 -11.65
CA HIS A 285 26.96 7.02 -13.03
C HIS A 285 26.19 8.24 -13.55
N TRP A 286 25.84 9.16 -12.65
CA TRP A 286 25.10 10.38 -13.01
C TRP A 286 25.69 11.63 -12.34
N PRO A 287 26.88 12.06 -12.75
CA PRO A 287 27.56 13.20 -12.13
C PRO A 287 26.79 14.52 -12.25
N GLU A 288 25.93 14.69 -13.28
CA GLU A 288 25.07 15.85 -13.43
C GLU A 288 24.07 16.01 -12.31
N ALA A 289 23.65 14.90 -11.66
CA ALA A 289 22.78 14.94 -10.50
C ALA A 289 23.42 15.73 -9.35
N ARG A 290 24.74 15.54 -9.11
CA ARG A 290 25.47 16.32 -8.10
C ARG A 290 25.53 17.81 -8.43
N ALA A 291 25.69 18.15 -9.70
CA ALA A 291 25.81 19.55 -10.14
C ALA A 291 24.45 20.28 -10.08
N ARG A 292 23.33 19.57 -10.22
CA ARG A 292 21.99 20.16 -10.32
C ARG A 292 21.19 20.05 -9.02
N GLY A 293 21.55 19.12 -8.16
CA GLY A 293 20.80 18.80 -6.96
C GLY A 293 21.30 19.52 -5.71
N VAL A 294 20.59 19.34 -4.64
CA VAL A 294 20.97 19.76 -3.29
C VAL A 294 21.58 18.55 -2.58
N ALA A 295 22.85 18.64 -2.19
CA ALA A 295 23.50 17.61 -1.40
C ALA A 295 22.79 17.51 -0.02
N LEU A 296 22.34 16.33 0.33
CA LEU A 296 21.84 16.00 1.66
C LEU A 296 23.00 15.45 2.50
N SER A 297 23.86 14.64 1.89
CA SER A 297 25.11 14.16 2.46
C SER A 297 26.17 14.04 1.33
N ASP A 298 27.36 13.52 1.68
CA ASP A 298 28.42 13.27 0.69
C ASP A 298 27.96 12.28 -0.40
N ASP A 299 27.09 11.35 -0.03
CA ASP A 299 26.64 10.24 -0.88
C ASP A 299 25.16 10.30 -1.26
N LEU A 300 24.46 11.40 -0.99
CA LEU A 300 23.04 11.55 -1.28
C LEU A 300 22.69 12.94 -1.80
N VAL A 301 22.00 13.00 -2.93
CA VAL A 301 21.58 14.26 -3.58
C VAL A 301 20.07 14.24 -3.79
N PHE A 302 19.43 15.35 -3.47
CA PHE A 302 18.01 15.61 -3.72
C PHE A 302 17.85 16.46 -4.99
N LEU A 303 16.96 16.02 -5.86
CA LEU A 303 16.57 16.68 -7.10
C LEU A 303 15.06 16.91 -7.12
N ALA A 304 14.63 18.14 -7.18
CA ALA A 304 13.24 18.50 -7.46
C ALA A 304 13.21 19.63 -8.48
N PRO A 305 12.18 19.72 -9.34
CA PRO A 305 12.00 20.88 -10.19
C PRO A 305 11.78 22.10 -9.30
N THR A 306 12.57 23.13 -9.50
CA THR A 306 12.27 24.44 -8.92
C THR A 306 11.05 25.02 -9.63
N ARG A 307 10.33 25.97 -8.97
CA ARG A 307 9.18 26.65 -9.60
C ARG A 307 9.50 27.37 -10.92
N LEU A 308 10.77 27.56 -11.21
CA LEU A 308 11.28 28.23 -12.42
C LEU A 308 11.77 27.26 -13.49
N GLU A 309 11.99 25.98 -13.14
CA GLU A 309 12.44 24.96 -14.09
C GLU A 309 11.22 24.14 -14.53
N THR A 310 10.84 24.30 -15.80
CA THR A 310 9.77 23.52 -16.43
C THR A 310 10.23 22.11 -16.84
N THR A 311 11.53 21.85 -16.79
CA THR A 311 12.12 20.56 -17.15
C THR A 311 12.39 19.72 -15.89
N ARG A 312 11.71 18.59 -15.79
CA ARG A 312 11.98 17.55 -14.78
C ARG A 312 13.40 17.00 -14.99
N PRO A 313 14.05 16.47 -13.93
CA PRO A 313 15.36 15.85 -14.12
C PRO A 313 15.26 14.74 -15.17
N GLU A 314 16.01 14.87 -16.26
CA GLU A 314 16.16 13.78 -17.23
C GLU A 314 17.07 12.74 -16.60
N ILE A 315 16.48 11.57 -16.33
CA ILE A 315 17.22 10.40 -15.87
C ILE A 315 17.94 9.81 -17.08
N PRO A 316 19.26 9.56 -17.00
CA PRO A 316 20.00 8.91 -18.08
C PRO A 316 19.34 7.57 -18.47
N ALA A 317 19.17 7.34 -19.78
CA ALA A 317 18.44 6.20 -20.31
C ALA A 317 19.04 4.84 -19.91
N ASP A 318 20.36 4.78 -19.73
CA ASP A 318 21.09 3.59 -19.31
C ASP A 318 20.90 3.24 -17.84
N LEU A 319 20.32 4.14 -17.04
CA LEU A 319 19.97 3.91 -15.64
C LEU A 319 18.52 3.48 -15.46
N ILE A 320 17.69 3.55 -16.51
CA ILE A 320 16.27 3.19 -16.48
C ILE A 320 16.10 1.68 -16.64
N ASP A 321 15.10 1.11 -15.98
CA ASP A 321 14.75 -0.30 -16.14
C ASP A 321 14.38 -0.61 -17.59
N PRO A 322 15.10 -1.51 -18.29
CA PRO A 322 14.88 -1.82 -19.69
C PRO A 322 13.55 -2.52 -19.99
N GLU A 323 12.94 -3.19 -19.05
CA GLU A 323 11.64 -3.86 -19.27
C GLU A 323 10.48 -2.88 -19.43
N PHE A 324 10.62 -1.65 -18.95
CA PHE A 324 9.59 -0.62 -19.14
C PHE A 324 9.46 -0.13 -20.59
N GLU A 325 10.51 -0.22 -21.39
CA GLU A 325 10.42 0.16 -22.81
C GLU A 325 9.58 -0.83 -23.63
N GLY A 326 9.54 -2.12 -23.22
CA GLY A 326 8.77 -3.17 -23.92
C GLY A 326 7.25 -3.04 -23.79
N GLU A 327 6.73 -2.60 -22.63
CA GLU A 327 5.28 -2.51 -22.40
C GLU A 327 4.64 -1.29 -23.07
N ARG A 328 5.36 -0.18 -23.25
CA ARG A 328 4.85 0.99 -23.99
C ARG A 328 4.54 0.68 -25.45
N SER A 329 5.22 -0.29 -26.07
CA SER A 329 5.00 -0.65 -27.46
C SER A 329 3.72 -1.47 -27.70
N VAL A 330 3.16 -2.09 -26.69
CA VAL A 330 1.96 -2.93 -26.78
C VAL A 330 0.67 -2.10 -26.64
N HIS A 331 0.67 -1.06 -25.81
CA HIS A 331 -0.52 -0.24 -25.58
C HIS A 331 -0.68 0.94 -26.57
N SER A 332 0.34 1.26 -27.36
CA SER A 332 0.25 2.30 -28.41
C SER A 332 -0.22 1.79 -29.76
N ARG A 333 -0.65 0.53 -29.86
CA ARG A 333 -1.10 -0.11 -31.13
C ARG A 333 -2.57 -0.56 -31.15
N ASN A 334 -3.40 -0.04 -30.23
CA ASN A 334 -4.85 -0.26 -30.33
C ASN A 334 -5.60 1.07 -30.38
#